data_d4d65aacaf03f131b81abe43ecd85412
#
_entry.id   d4d65aacaf03f131b81abe43ecd85412
#
_cell.length_a   1.000
_cell.length_b   1.000
_cell.length_c   1.000
_cell.angle_alpha   90.00
_cell.angle_beta   90.00
_cell.angle_gamma   90.00
#
_symmetry.space_group_name_H-M   'P 1'
#
loop_
_entity.id
_entity.type
_entity.pdbx_description
1 polymer ?
#
loop_
_entity_poly.entity_id
_entity_poly.type
_entity_poly.pdbx_seq_one_letter_code
_entity_poly.pdbx_strand_id
1 'polypeptide(L)'
;MGMTTTHLPSTDASNDRDEARRARIRVPLKTPSGILGRIVTWYSRRAFGDVPDPAYVMSHHPGVLRATLSYEGKVAKWDALDADLKNLAQLASAASIGCSWCMDFGYFAAHSKGQSVEKFAEVPRWRESDVFTPLERDVIAYAEAMTATPPQVTDEMVDGLVADLGVPAVVELTKMVAVENERSRFNSALGLTSQGFSDRCELAPPR
;
A
#
# COMPACT_ATOMS: atom_id res chain seq x y z
N MET A 1 -3.90 39.20 -15.91
CA MET A 1 -4.80 38.16 -15.38
C MET A 1 -4.77 36.99 -16.36
N GLY A 2 -3.90 36.01 -16.13
CA GLY A 2 -3.79 34.81 -16.95
C GLY A 2 -4.45 33.66 -16.21
N MET A 3 -5.55 33.14 -16.76
CA MET A 3 -6.20 31.93 -16.27
C MET A 3 -5.32 30.74 -16.62
N THR A 4 -4.73 30.10 -15.63
CA THR A 4 -4.02 28.81 -15.79
C THR A 4 -5.08 27.72 -15.89
N THR A 5 -5.33 27.24 -17.11
CA THR A 5 -6.21 26.11 -17.36
C THR A 5 -5.49 24.83 -16.89
N THR A 6 -5.96 24.26 -15.81
CA THR A 6 -5.52 22.94 -15.35
C THR A 6 -6.00 21.90 -16.37
N HIS A 7 -5.07 21.34 -17.14
CA HIS A 7 -5.35 20.34 -18.18
C HIS A 7 -5.58 19.00 -17.48
N LEU A 8 -6.83 18.60 -17.33
CA LEU A 8 -7.19 17.21 -17.04
C LEU A 8 -6.64 16.32 -18.15
N PRO A 9 -6.00 15.16 -17.84
CA PRO A 9 -5.53 14.26 -18.88
C PRO A 9 -6.70 13.81 -19.75
N SER A 10 -6.48 13.79 -21.06
CA SER A 10 -7.49 13.38 -22.04
C SER A 10 -7.91 11.92 -21.76
N THR A 11 -9.17 11.59 -22.05
CA THR A 11 -9.72 10.23 -21.94
C THR A 11 -8.89 9.18 -22.68
N ASP A 12 -8.19 9.55 -23.74
CA ASP A 12 -7.30 8.67 -24.50
C ASP A 12 -6.07 8.26 -23.69
N ALA A 13 -5.42 9.20 -22.98
CA ALA A 13 -4.22 8.91 -22.17
C ALA A 13 -4.53 8.03 -20.94
N SER A 14 -5.76 8.05 -20.41
CA SER A 14 -6.18 7.17 -19.33
C SER A 14 -6.46 5.74 -19.84
N ASN A 15 -7.06 5.61 -21.03
CA ASN A 15 -7.31 4.32 -21.65
C ASN A 15 -6.01 3.60 -22.04
N ASP A 16 -5.05 4.33 -22.61
CA ASP A 16 -3.74 3.77 -22.99
C ASP A 16 -2.98 3.26 -21.76
N ARG A 17 -3.03 3.99 -20.63
CA ARG A 17 -2.42 3.55 -19.36
C ARG A 17 -3.08 2.28 -18.81
N ASP A 18 -4.40 2.20 -18.86
CA ASP A 18 -5.15 1.02 -18.41
C ASP A 18 -4.87 -0.20 -19.29
N GLU A 19 -4.76 -0.03 -20.60
CA GLU A 19 -4.42 -1.11 -21.52
C GLU A 19 -2.98 -1.60 -21.27
N ALA A 20 -2.01 -0.69 -21.16
CA ALA A 20 -0.62 -1.02 -20.87
C ALA A 20 -0.48 -1.71 -19.50
N ARG A 21 -1.26 -1.30 -18.48
CA ARG A 21 -1.31 -1.97 -17.18
C ARG A 21 -1.84 -3.39 -17.31
N ARG A 22 -2.98 -3.57 -17.98
CA ARG A 22 -3.62 -4.89 -18.16
C ARG A 22 -2.74 -5.86 -18.95
N ALA A 23 -1.95 -5.38 -19.90
CA ALA A 23 -1.01 -6.18 -20.66
C ALA A 23 0.15 -6.76 -19.82
N ARG A 24 0.45 -6.18 -18.64
CA ARG A 24 1.48 -6.66 -17.71
C ARG A 24 0.97 -7.75 -16.77
N ILE A 25 -0.33 -7.86 -16.59
CA ILE A 25 -0.94 -8.82 -15.66
C ILE A 25 -0.79 -10.24 -16.20
N ARG A 26 -0.15 -11.10 -15.42
CA ARG A 26 0.21 -12.47 -15.83
C ARG A 26 -0.93 -13.47 -15.69
N VAL A 27 -1.97 -13.15 -14.91
CA VAL A 27 -3.17 -13.96 -14.72
C VAL A 27 -4.39 -13.12 -15.06
N PRO A 28 -5.31 -13.59 -15.93
CA PRO A 28 -6.46 -12.79 -16.34
C PRO A 28 -7.28 -12.26 -15.17
N LEU A 29 -7.77 -11.03 -15.26
CA LEU A 29 -8.67 -10.47 -14.29
C LEU A 29 -10.03 -11.18 -14.36
N LYS A 30 -10.46 -11.79 -13.26
CA LYS A 30 -11.73 -12.50 -13.16
C LYS A 30 -12.66 -11.76 -12.20
N THR A 31 -13.82 -11.36 -12.69
CA THR A 31 -14.84 -10.72 -11.84
C THR A 31 -15.25 -11.65 -10.70
N PRO A 32 -15.22 -11.19 -9.44
CA PRO A 32 -15.72 -11.94 -8.32
C PRO A 32 -17.17 -12.37 -8.56
N SER A 33 -17.50 -13.65 -8.36
CA SER A 33 -18.81 -14.23 -8.64
C SER A 33 -19.54 -14.73 -7.38
N GLY A 34 -20.84 -15.01 -7.51
CA GLY A 34 -21.68 -15.47 -6.42
C GLY A 34 -22.00 -14.35 -5.40
N ILE A 35 -22.52 -14.72 -4.23
CA ILE A 35 -22.91 -13.78 -3.18
C ILE A 35 -21.69 -13.01 -2.65
N LEU A 36 -20.62 -13.73 -2.31
CA LEU A 36 -19.37 -13.12 -1.86
C LEU A 36 -18.82 -12.12 -2.89
N GLY A 37 -18.80 -12.51 -4.16
CA GLY A 37 -18.32 -11.64 -5.23
C GLY A 37 -19.12 -10.36 -5.37
N ARG A 38 -20.45 -10.42 -5.23
CA ARG A 38 -21.31 -9.22 -5.23
C ARG A 38 -21.01 -8.30 -4.06
N ILE A 39 -20.78 -8.87 -2.87
CA ILE A 39 -20.42 -8.10 -1.67
C ILE A 39 -19.06 -7.43 -1.87
N VAL A 40 -18.05 -8.18 -2.31
CA VAL A 40 -16.69 -7.65 -2.58
C VAL A 40 -16.77 -6.52 -3.61
N THR A 41 -17.45 -6.73 -4.73
CA THR A 41 -17.58 -5.71 -5.79
C THR A 41 -18.30 -4.45 -5.29
N TRP A 42 -19.41 -4.62 -4.59
CA TRP A 42 -20.16 -3.49 -4.03
C TRP A 42 -19.34 -2.70 -3.02
N TYR A 43 -18.72 -3.40 -2.06
CA TYR A 43 -17.89 -2.77 -1.03
C TYR A 43 -16.69 -2.05 -1.64
N SER A 44 -15.95 -2.72 -2.52
CA SER A 44 -14.76 -2.13 -3.15
C SER A 44 -15.10 -0.87 -3.94
N ARG A 45 -16.16 -0.90 -4.74
CA ARG A 45 -16.60 0.29 -5.49
C ARG A 45 -17.05 1.41 -4.57
N ARG A 46 -17.72 1.08 -3.46
CA ARG A 46 -18.18 2.08 -2.47
C ARG A 46 -17.01 2.69 -1.68
N ALA A 47 -16.03 1.87 -1.29
CA ALA A 47 -14.90 2.27 -0.45
C ALA A 47 -13.74 2.87 -1.24
N PHE A 48 -13.47 2.33 -2.43
CA PHE A 48 -12.26 2.65 -3.20
C PHE A 48 -12.56 3.23 -4.60
N GLY A 49 -13.83 3.28 -4.99
CA GLY A 49 -14.26 3.72 -6.32
C GLY A 49 -14.10 2.67 -7.42
N ASP A 50 -13.30 1.61 -7.18
CA ASP A 50 -13.10 0.48 -8.09
C ASP A 50 -12.75 -0.79 -7.32
N VAL A 51 -12.79 -1.94 -8.01
CA VAL A 51 -12.34 -3.22 -7.45
C VAL A 51 -10.83 -3.33 -7.61
N PRO A 52 -10.07 -3.55 -6.51
CA PRO A 52 -8.63 -3.76 -6.59
C PRO A 52 -8.26 -4.97 -7.46
N ASP A 53 -7.26 -4.82 -8.34
CA ASP A 53 -6.78 -5.91 -9.21
C ASP A 53 -6.43 -7.21 -8.45
N PRO A 54 -5.81 -7.16 -7.25
CA PRO A 54 -5.60 -8.38 -6.45
C PRO A 54 -6.87 -9.16 -6.16
N ALA A 55 -8.02 -8.47 -5.94
CA ALA A 55 -9.30 -9.14 -5.71
C ALA A 55 -9.82 -9.85 -6.97
N TYR A 56 -9.62 -9.25 -8.16
CA TYR A 56 -9.94 -9.91 -9.42
C TYR A 56 -9.10 -11.18 -9.62
N VAL A 57 -7.79 -11.10 -9.37
CA VAL A 57 -6.89 -12.25 -9.53
C VAL A 57 -7.20 -13.35 -8.51
N MET A 58 -7.38 -13.00 -7.23
CA MET A 58 -7.75 -13.96 -6.19
C MET A 58 -9.12 -14.60 -6.42
N SER A 59 -9.99 -14.00 -7.24
CA SER A 59 -11.30 -14.58 -7.59
C SER A 59 -11.22 -15.86 -8.41
N HIS A 60 -10.04 -16.20 -8.95
CA HIS A 60 -9.80 -17.53 -9.54
C HIS A 60 -9.83 -18.64 -8.49
N HIS A 61 -9.51 -18.32 -7.23
CA HIS A 61 -9.52 -19.26 -6.12
C HIS A 61 -10.35 -18.71 -4.95
N PRO A 62 -11.66 -19.02 -4.89
CA PRO A 62 -12.56 -18.46 -3.86
C PRO A 62 -12.12 -18.70 -2.42
N GLY A 63 -11.41 -19.80 -2.16
CA GLY A 63 -10.83 -20.10 -0.84
C GLY A 63 -9.74 -19.11 -0.45
N VAL A 64 -8.81 -18.80 -1.39
CA VAL A 64 -7.77 -17.78 -1.18
C VAL A 64 -8.40 -16.41 -0.96
N LEU A 65 -9.32 -15.98 -1.84
CA LEU A 65 -10.00 -14.69 -1.69
C LEU A 65 -10.68 -14.56 -0.31
N ARG A 66 -11.40 -15.59 0.12
CA ARG A 66 -12.11 -15.58 1.43
C ARG A 66 -11.13 -15.51 2.60
N ALA A 67 -10.07 -16.30 2.56
CA ALA A 67 -9.05 -16.32 3.61
C ALA A 67 -8.36 -14.96 3.71
N THR A 68 -7.95 -14.37 2.59
CA THR A 68 -7.33 -13.04 2.53
C THR A 68 -8.27 -11.97 3.06
N LEU A 69 -9.52 -11.91 2.62
CA LEU A 69 -10.50 -10.92 3.11
C LEU A 69 -10.74 -11.06 4.62
N SER A 70 -10.83 -12.29 5.13
CA SER A 70 -10.97 -12.54 6.57
C SER A 70 -9.75 -12.08 7.36
N TYR A 71 -8.56 -12.34 6.84
CA TYR A 71 -7.30 -11.92 7.45
C TYR A 71 -7.16 -10.39 7.44
N GLU A 72 -7.36 -9.75 6.30
CA GLU A 72 -7.32 -8.29 6.17
C GLU A 72 -8.30 -7.60 7.13
N GLY A 73 -9.51 -8.15 7.28
CA GLY A 73 -10.49 -7.64 8.23
C GLY A 73 -10.09 -7.79 9.71
N LYS A 74 -9.16 -8.71 10.04
CA LYS A 74 -8.56 -8.81 11.37
C LYS A 74 -7.39 -7.85 11.53
N VAL A 75 -6.51 -7.78 10.53
CA VAL A 75 -5.37 -6.86 10.48
C VAL A 75 -5.83 -5.41 10.64
N ALA A 76 -6.91 -5.03 10.00
CA ALA A 76 -7.47 -3.68 10.08
C ALA A 76 -7.93 -3.26 11.49
N LYS A 77 -8.03 -4.21 12.43
CA LYS A 77 -8.46 -3.95 13.82
C LYS A 77 -7.29 -3.88 14.82
N TRP A 78 -6.08 -4.13 14.37
CA TRP A 78 -4.90 -3.99 15.25
C TRP A 78 -4.65 -2.50 15.52
N ASP A 79 -4.38 -2.16 16.75
CA ASP A 79 -4.33 -0.78 17.25
C ASP A 79 -3.26 -0.51 18.31
N ALA A 80 -2.34 -1.44 18.53
CA ALA A 80 -1.21 -1.26 19.45
C ALA A 80 -0.15 -0.29 18.88
N LEU A 81 -0.04 -0.20 17.54
CA LEU A 81 0.86 0.70 16.85
C LEU A 81 0.07 1.88 16.26
N ASP A 82 0.64 3.08 16.33
CA ASP A 82 0.10 4.28 15.70
C ASP A 82 -0.16 4.09 14.19
N ALA A 83 -1.24 4.68 13.69
CA ALA A 83 -1.69 4.48 12.31
C ALA A 83 -0.72 5.07 11.27
N ASP A 84 -0.05 6.18 11.57
CA ASP A 84 0.93 6.80 10.67
C ASP A 84 2.20 5.95 10.60
N LEU A 85 2.67 5.44 11.75
CA LEU A 85 3.80 4.51 11.80
C LEU A 85 3.53 3.21 11.04
N LYS A 86 2.29 2.67 11.13
CA LYS A 86 1.88 1.52 10.30
C LYS A 86 2.00 1.81 8.82
N ASN A 87 1.47 2.94 8.36
CA ASN A 87 1.51 3.30 6.96
C ASN A 87 2.94 3.57 6.47
N LEU A 88 3.79 4.20 7.28
CA LEU A 88 5.22 4.37 6.97
C LEU A 88 5.91 3.02 6.75
N ALA A 89 5.71 2.08 7.67
CA ALA A 89 6.30 0.74 7.58
C ALA A 89 5.82 -0.03 6.34
N GLN A 90 4.52 0.06 6.02
CA GLN A 90 3.94 -0.58 4.85
C GLN A 90 4.51 0.03 3.55
N LEU A 91 4.53 1.36 3.44
CA LEU A 91 5.09 2.04 2.26
C LEU A 91 6.58 1.80 2.09
N ALA A 92 7.37 1.77 3.18
CA ALA A 92 8.78 1.44 3.14
C ALA A 92 9.01 0.01 2.60
N SER A 93 8.23 -0.95 3.07
CA SER A 93 8.29 -2.33 2.58
C SER A 93 7.88 -2.42 1.10
N ALA A 94 6.80 -1.75 0.72
CA ALA A 94 6.31 -1.71 -0.67
C ALA A 94 7.34 -1.07 -1.62
N ALA A 95 7.95 0.04 -1.19
CA ALA A 95 9.01 0.72 -1.94
C ALA A 95 10.25 -0.17 -2.11
N SER A 96 10.70 -0.85 -1.04
CA SER A 96 11.85 -1.76 -1.07
C SER A 96 11.64 -2.95 -2.02
N ILE A 97 10.41 -3.46 -2.14
CA ILE A 97 10.05 -4.54 -3.07
C ILE A 97 9.81 -4.01 -4.48
N GLY A 98 9.49 -2.73 -4.63
CA GLY A 98 9.12 -2.12 -5.92
C GLY A 98 7.67 -2.40 -6.32
N CYS A 99 6.76 -2.60 -5.35
CA CYS A 99 5.34 -2.82 -5.59
C CYS A 99 4.61 -1.51 -5.89
N SER A 100 4.53 -1.10 -7.16
CA SER A 100 3.85 0.13 -7.54
C SER A 100 2.34 0.10 -7.24
N TRP A 101 1.70 -1.07 -7.25
CA TRP A 101 0.30 -1.22 -6.85
C TRP A 101 0.12 -0.89 -5.35
N CYS A 102 1.02 -1.43 -4.50
CA CYS A 102 0.93 -1.22 -3.05
C CYS A 102 1.22 0.24 -2.68
N MET A 103 2.18 0.88 -3.37
CA MET A 103 2.45 2.31 -3.20
C MET A 103 1.23 3.17 -3.57
N ASP A 104 0.63 2.93 -4.74
CA ASP A 104 -0.55 3.63 -5.24
C ASP A 104 -1.74 3.51 -4.27
N PHE A 105 -2.06 2.28 -3.87
CA PHE A 105 -3.16 2.02 -2.93
C PHE A 105 -2.85 2.53 -1.51
N GLY A 106 -1.59 2.46 -1.08
CA GLY A 106 -1.15 2.96 0.22
C GLY A 106 -1.33 4.47 0.35
N TYR A 107 -0.96 5.24 -0.67
CA TYR A 107 -1.21 6.70 -0.71
C TYR A 107 -2.70 7.02 -0.68
N PHE A 108 -3.50 6.32 -1.48
CA PHE A 108 -4.96 6.49 -1.47
C PHE A 108 -5.55 6.18 -0.09
N ALA A 109 -5.13 5.10 0.56
CA ALA A 109 -5.62 4.71 1.89
C ALA A 109 -5.23 5.73 2.96
N ALA A 110 -4.02 6.28 2.90
CA ALA A 110 -3.55 7.34 3.79
C ALA A 110 -4.39 8.61 3.62
N HIS A 111 -4.57 9.07 2.38
CA HIS A 111 -5.40 10.24 2.06
C HIS A 111 -6.83 10.06 2.56
N SER A 112 -7.43 8.89 2.33
CA SER A 112 -8.81 8.59 2.75
C SER A 112 -9.01 8.63 4.27
N LYS A 113 -7.91 8.51 5.04
CA LYS A 113 -7.88 8.61 6.51
C LYS A 113 -7.47 10.00 7.00
N GLY A 114 -7.23 10.97 6.11
CA GLY A 114 -6.77 12.31 6.45
C GLY A 114 -5.31 12.38 6.93
N GLN A 115 -4.49 11.37 6.58
CA GLN A 115 -3.07 11.36 6.91
C GLN A 115 -2.26 12.19 5.89
N SER A 116 -1.04 12.63 6.26
CA SER A 116 -0.18 13.46 5.42
C SER A 116 0.39 12.70 4.23
N VAL A 117 -0.28 12.80 3.08
CA VAL A 117 0.17 12.14 1.84
C VAL A 117 1.50 12.71 1.34
N GLU A 118 1.73 14.00 1.54
CA GLU A 118 3.00 14.66 1.20
C GLU A 118 4.16 14.01 1.94
N LYS A 119 3.99 13.70 3.23
CA LYS A 119 4.99 13.00 4.03
C LYS A 119 5.22 11.58 3.53
N PHE A 120 4.16 10.85 3.24
CA PHE A 120 4.27 9.47 2.75
C PHE A 120 4.89 9.40 1.34
N ALA A 121 4.72 10.43 0.51
CA ALA A 121 5.39 10.51 -0.80
C ALA A 121 6.92 10.59 -0.69
N GLU A 122 7.45 11.04 0.46
CA GLU A 122 8.89 11.10 0.74
C GLU A 122 9.49 9.75 1.15
N VAL A 123 8.68 8.72 1.47
CA VAL A 123 9.18 7.41 1.93
C VAL A 123 10.22 6.79 1.00
N PRO A 124 10.08 6.79 -0.34
CA PRO A 124 11.11 6.21 -1.22
C PRO A 124 12.49 6.89 -1.14
N ARG A 125 12.56 8.13 -0.64
CA ARG A 125 13.78 8.92 -0.46
C ARG A 125 13.97 9.44 0.97
N TRP A 126 13.47 8.72 1.94
CA TRP A 126 13.38 9.14 3.33
C TRP A 126 14.72 9.56 3.96
N ARG A 127 15.84 8.96 3.48
CA ARG A 127 17.18 9.31 3.98
C ARG A 127 17.61 10.72 3.62
N GLU A 128 17.09 11.26 2.51
CA GLU A 128 17.38 12.58 1.97
C GLU A 128 16.34 13.64 2.41
N SER A 129 15.26 13.21 3.05
CA SER A 129 14.14 14.06 3.43
C SER A 129 14.17 14.42 4.92
N ASP A 130 13.87 15.67 5.26
CA ASP A 130 13.87 16.20 6.63
C ASP A 130 12.49 16.13 7.31
N VAL A 131 11.47 15.54 6.63
CA VAL A 131 10.08 15.56 7.14
C VAL A 131 9.82 14.50 8.22
N PHE A 132 10.72 13.53 8.37
CA PHE A 132 10.55 12.40 9.30
C PHE A 132 11.20 12.68 10.65
N THR A 133 10.47 12.38 11.72
CA THR A 133 11.01 12.34 13.09
C THR A 133 12.03 11.20 13.25
N PRO A 134 12.87 11.21 14.30
CA PRO A 134 13.78 10.10 14.56
C PRO A 134 13.06 8.75 14.64
N LEU A 135 11.95 8.66 15.39
CA LEU A 135 11.17 7.43 15.52
C LEU A 135 10.61 6.93 14.16
N GLU A 136 10.12 7.83 13.33
CA GLU A 136 9.63 7.46 11.99
C GLU A 136 10.76 6.93 11.10
N ARG A 137 11.96 7.50 11.21
CA ARG A 137 13.16 6.99 10.52
C ARG A 137 13.54 5.59 10.98
N ASP A 138 13.46 5.32 12.29
CA ASP A 138 13.74 4.00 12.85
C ASP A 138 12.72 2.96 12.39
N VAL A 139 11.43 3.32 12.34
CA VAL A 139 10.36 2.47 11.80
C VAL A 139 10.57 2.16 10.31
N ILE A 140 10.92 3.16 9.50
CA ILE A 140 11.21 2.99 8.06
C ILE A 140 12.44 2.10 7.88
N ALA A 141 13.53 2.37 8.60
CA ALA A 141 14.77 1.59 8.54
C ALA A 141 14.54 0.13 8.93
N TYR A 142 13.76 -0.10 10.00
CA TYR A 142 13.37 -1.44 10.43
C TYR A 142 12.56 -2.18 9.37
N ALA A 143 11.59 -1.50 8.75
CA ALA A 143 10.76 -2.10 7.70
C ALA A 143 11.59 -2.50 6.46
N GLU A 144 12.54 -1.67 6.05
CA GLU A 144 13.49 -1.99 4.97
C GLU A 144 14.39 -3.17 5.35
N ALA A 145 15.00 -3.15 6.56
CA ALA A 145 15.88 -4.21 7.04
C ALA A 145 15.16 -5.56 7.12
N MET A 146 13.90 -5.57 7.58
CA MET A 146 13.09 -6.78 7.64
C MET A 146 12.66 -7.26 6.24
N THR A 147 12.49 -6.35 5.28
CA THR A 147 12.08 -6.67 3.91
C THR A 147 13.24 -7.21 3.05
N ALA A 148 14.48 -6.91 3.42
CA ALA A 148 15.67 -7.41 2.75
C ALA A 148 15.71 -8.96 2.73
N THR A 149 16.44 -9.53 1.76
CA THR A 149 16.64 -10.98 1.66
C THR A 149 18.14 -11.28 1.56
N PRO A 150 18.80 -11.87 2.60
CA PRO A 150 18.23 -12.21 3.91
C PRO A 150 17.84 -10.95 4.72
N PRO A 151 16.95 -11.07 5.74
CA PRO A 151 16.63 -9.96 6.63
C PRO A 151 17.87 -9.40 7.33
N GLN A 152 17.90 -8.08 7.50
CA GLN A 152 19.04 -7.34 8.07
C GLN A 152 18.70 -6.65 9.41
N VAL A 153 17.66 -7.12 10.08
CA VAL A 153 17.25 -6.60 11.40
C VAL A 153 18.33 -6.94 12.43
N THR A 154 18.73 -5.95 13.23
CA THR A 154 19.67 -6.13 14.34
C THR A 154 18.98 -6.04 15.70
N ASP A 155 19.66 -6.52 16.75
CA ASP A 155 19.14 -6.44 18.12
C ASP A 155 18.96 -4.96 18.54
N GLU A 156 19.87 -4.08 18.15
CA GLU A 156 19.81 -2.65 18.48
C GLU A 156 18.57 -1.97 17.86
N MET A 157 18.18 -2.36 16.64
CA MET A 157 16.96 -1.85 16.01
C MET A 157 15.71 -2.25 16.81
N VAL A 158 15.68 -3.51 17.26
CA VAL A 158 14.55 -4.03 18.05
C VAL A 158 14.49 -3.37 19.40
N ASP A 159 15.64 -3.30 20.12
CA ASP A 159 15.74 -2.72 21.46
C ASP A 159 15.34 -1.24 21.46
N GLY A 160 15.78 -0.45 20.46
CA GLY A 160 15.40 0.94 20.30
C GLY A 160 13.90 1.11 20.09
N LEU A 161 13.32 0.35 19.17
CA LEU A 161 11.87 0.39 18.94
C LEU A 161 11.06 -0.10 20.15
N VAL A 162 11.54 -1.09 20.89
CA VAL A 162 10.88 -1.54 22.14
C VAL A 162 10.93 -0.45 23.21
N ALA A 163 12.04 0.28 23.32
CA ALA A 163 12.18 1.37 24.26
C ALA A 163 11.18 2.51 23.96
N ASP A 164 10.97 2.83 22.69
CA ASP A 164 10.13 3.95 22.26
C ASP A 164 8.64 3.57 22.18
N LEU A 165 8.31 2.38 21.71
CA LEU A 165 6.94 1.97 21.39
C LEU A 165 6.35 0.94 22.36
N GLY A 166 7.20 0.20 23.05
CA GLY A 166 6.81 -0.97 23.84
C GLY A 166 6.60 -2.24 23.00
N VAL A 167 6.69 -3.38 23.66
CA VAL A 167 6.65 -4.71 23.02
C VAL A 167 5.40 -4.96 22.17
N PRO A 168 4.17 -4.62 22.62
CA PRO A 168 2.97 -4.87 21.80
C PRO A 168 3.00 -4.15 20.43
N ALA A 169 3.45 -2.90 20.42
CA ALA A 169 3.53 -2.10 19.20
C ALA A 169 4.63 -2.63 18.24
N VAL A 170 5.78 -3.07 18.78
CA VAL A 170 6.84 -3.68 17.97
C VAL A 170 6.40 -5.01 17.35
N VAL A 171 5.64 -5.82 18.09
CA VAL A 171 5.05 -7.07 17.55
C VAL A 171 4.07 -6.74 16.42
N GLU A 172 3.24 -5.72 16.60
CA GLU A 172 2.32 -5.27 15.55
C GLU A 172 3.09 -4.70 14.34
N LEU A 173 4.09 -3.86 14.55
CA LEU A 173 4.97 -3.33 13.50
C LEU A 173 5.58 -4.45 12.66
N THR A 174 6.23 -5.40 13.33
CA THR A 174 6.85 -6.57 12.69
C THR A 174 5.83 -7.35 11.85
N LYS A 175 4.64 -7.57 12.43
CA LYS A 175 3.59 -8.29 11.71
C LYS A 175 3.04 -7.49 10.53
N MET A 176 2.92 -6.16 10.63
CA MET A 176 2.49 -5.30 9.52
C MET A 176 3.50 -5.31 8.36
N VAL A 177 4.79 -5.27 8.64
CA VAL A 177 5.85 -5.43 7.63
C VAL A 177 5.73 -6.80 6.93
N ALA A 178 5.51 -7.88 7.69
CA ALA A 178 5.32 -9.21 7.11
C ALA A 178 4.09 -9.30 6.21
N VAL A 179 2.97 -8.68 6.62
CA VAL A 179 1.74 -8.58 5.82
C VAL A 179 2.00 -7.84 4.52
N GLU A 180 2.71 -6.71 4.58
CA GLU A 180 3.00 -5.95 3.38
C GLU A 180 3.99 -6.66 2.45
N ASN A 181 4.95 -7.40 3.00
CA ASN A 181 5.82 -8.29 2.20
C ASN A 181 5.00 -9.36 1.45
N GLU A 182 3.99 -9.96 2.09
CA GLU A 182 3.07 -10.90 1.45
C GLU A 182 2.32 -10.23 0.30
N ARG A 183 1.68 -9.10 0.53
CA ARG A 183 0.91 -8.34 -0.47
C ARG A 183 1.78 -7.90 -1.64
N SER A 184 2.91 -7.28 -1.35
CA SER A 184 3.81 -6.73 -2.35
C SER A 184 4.41 -7.83 -3.24
N ARG A 185 4.84 -8.95 -2.65
CA ARG A 185 5.39 -10.08 -3.41
C ARG A 185 4.33 -10.79 -4.24
N PHE A 186 3.11 -10.96 -3.70
CA PHE A 186 1.98 -11.50 -4.46
C PHE A 186 1.68 -10.63 -5.68
N ASN A 187 1.53 -9.32 -5.49
CA ASN A 187 1.22 -8.39 -6.57
C ASN A 187 2.34 -8.36 -7.62
N SER A 188 3.60 -8.24 -7.19
CA SER A 188 4.76 -8.22 -8.09
C SER A 188 4.90 -9.52 -8.89
N ALA A 189 4.69 -10.68 -8.26
CA ALA A 189 4.76 -11.98 -8.92
C ALA A 189 3.71 -12.11 -10.04
N LEU A 190 2.56 -11.47 -9.91
CA LEU A 190 1.48 -11.54 -10.88
C LEU A 190 1.43 -10.34 -11.84
N GLY A 191 2.42 -9.43 -11.75
CA GLY A 191 2.53 -8.29 -12.64
C GLY A 191 1.48 -7.20 -12.39
N LEU A 192 0.93 -7.13 -11.16
CA LEU A 192 -0.01 -6.10 -10.79
C LEU A 192 0.75 -4.79 -10.53
N THR A 193 0.39 -3.74 -11.24
CA THR A 193 1.01 -2.42 -11.15
C THR A 193 -0.03 -1.37 -10.79
N SER A 194 0.39 -0.13 -10.51
CA SER A 194 -0.50 0.99 -10.13
C SER A 194 -1.79 0.99 -10.95
N GLN A 195 -2.91 1.13 -10.25
CA GLN A 195 -4.27 1.15 -10.79
C GLN A 195 -4.84 2.59 -10.83
N GLY A 196 -4.03 3.58 -10.42
CA GLY A 196 -4.41 4.99 -10.42
C GLY A 196 -5.35 5.35 -9.26
N PHE A 197 -5.26 4.66 -8.12
CA PHE A 197 -6.02 5.04 -6.93
C PHE A 197 -5.56 6.38 -6.38
N SER A 198 -4.26 6.63 -6.36
CA SER A 198 -3.64 7.87 -5.90
C SER A 198 -3.94 9.06 -6.81
N ASP A 199 -4.20 8.84 -8.11
CA ASP A 199 -4.61 9.90 -9.05
C ASP A 199 -5.93 10.57 -8.63
N ARG A 200 -6.73 9.90 -7.79
CA ARG A 200 -7.99 10.41 -7.24
C ARG A 200 -7.80 11.27 -5.98
N CYS A 201 -6.62 11.20 -5.38
CA CYS A 201 -6.19 12.14 -4.38
C CYS A 201 -5.70 13.36 -5.15
N GLU A 202 -6.32 14.55 -4.98
CA GLU A 202 -5.78 15.79 -5.53
C GLU A 202 -4.43 16.08 -4.84
N LEU A 203 -3.40 15.36 -5.24
CA LEU A 203 -2.03 15.63 -4.84
C LEU A 203 -1.62 16.90 -5.58
N ALA A 204 -1.50 18.02 -4.85
CA ALA A 204 -0.79 19.16 -5.39
C ALA A 204 0.62 18.68 -5.80
N PRO A 205 1.09 18.99 -7.02
CA PRO A 205 2.43 18.61 -7.42
C PRO A 205 3.43 19.16 -6.39
N PRO A 206 4.51 18.43 -6.07
CA PRO A 206 5.54 18.93 -5.15
C PRO A 206 6.06 20.26 -5.67
N ARG A 207 6.09 21.29 -4.78
CA ARG A 207 6.63 22.62 -5.06
C ARG A 207 8.13 22.58 -5.14
#